data_cc88f03f8f7822d9021256644efabb9b
#
_entry.id   cc88f03f8f7822d9021256644efabb9b
#
_cell.length_a   1.000
_cell.length_b   1.000
_cell.length_c   1.000
_cell.angle_alpha   90.00
_cell.angle_beta   90.00
_cell.angle_gamma   90.00
#
_symmetry.space_group_name_H-M   'P 1'
#
loop_
_entity.id
_entity.type
_entity.pdbx_description
1 polymer ?
#
loop_
_entity_poly.entity_id
_entity_poly.type
_entity_poly.pdbx_seq_one_letter_code
_entity_poly.pdbx_strand_id
1 'polypeptide(L)'
;MLTVREVSLTRETLEEIRKIDLEFYPNIGLIHWYLSRYKPWHSAFVALDDGKMIGYFVAVPVRKELYDAVLNGVMVDDLGINPDMYLQESEYYYAVSIVIQEAYRGRNISRQLLDAYFSKYPDKKTCLLAVSKGGHHLAEHYFSLVKDLSENVAVFASRSTVNP
;
A
#
# COMPACT_ATOMS: atom_id res chain seq x y z
N MET A 1 14.91 0.78 -18.84
CA MET A 1 14.34 2.12 -18.52
C MET A 1 13.28 1.97 -17.44
N LEU A 2 13.42 2.73 -16.38
CA LEU A 2 12.47 2.72 -15.25
C LEU A 2 11.17 3.44 -15.65
N THR A 3 10.04 2.76 -15.42
CA THR A 3 8.69 3.34 -15.59
C THR A 3 7.81 2.99 -14.42
N VAL A 4 6.87 3.90 -14.10
CA VAL A 4 5.83 3.67 -13.08
C VAL A 4 4.47 3.75 -13.75
N ARG A 5 3.60 2.78 -13.48
CA ARG A 5 2.22 2.78 -14.00
C ARG A 5 1.27 2.07 -13.06
N GLU A 6 -0.01 2.38 -13.19
CA GLU A 6 -1.08 1.63 -12.55
C GLU A 6 -1.44 0.38 -13.36
N VAL A 7 -1.68 -0.72 -12.68
CA VAL A 7 -2.12 -2.00 -13.27
C VAL A 7 -3.22 -2.63 -12.42
N SER A 8 -4.11 -3.39 -13.05
CA SER A 8 -5.13 -4.17 -12.35
C SER A 8 -4.49 -5.32 -11.57
N LEU A 9 -5.07 -5.66 -10.41
CA LEU A 9 -4.64 -6.81 -9.59
C LEU A 9 -5.21 -8.11 -10.14
N THR A 10 -4.83 -8.44 -11.37
CA THR A 10 -5.11 -9.75 -11.97
C THR A 10 -4.30 -10.84 -11.27
N ARG A 11 -4.60 -12.10 -11.55
CA ARG A 11 -3.83 -13.23 -11.01
C ARG A 11 -2.34 -13.10 -11.38
N GLU A 12 -2.04 -12.77 -12.63
CA GLU A 12 -0.66 -12.61 -13.10
C GLU A 12 0.07 -11.50 -12.35
N THR A 13 -0.57 -10.34 -12.16
CA THR A 13 -0.02 -9.23 -11.37
C THR A 13 0.24 -9.65 -9.93
N LEU A 14 -0.70 -10.37 -9.31
CA LEU A 14 -0.55 -10.85 -7.93
C LEU A 14 0.56 -11.90 -7.80
N GLU A 15 0.79 -12.72 -8.81
CA GLU A 15 1.92 -13.66 -8.82
C GLU A 15 3.27 -12.94 -8.91
N GLU A 16 3.36 -11.84 -9.68
CA GLU A 16 4.57 -11.01 -9.72
C GLU A 16 4.80 -10.28 -8.38
N ILE A 17 3.76 -9.72 -7.78
CA ILE A 17 3.83 -9.11 -6.44
C ILE A 17 4.32 -10.13 -5.43
N ARG A 18 3.75 -11.32 -5.43
CA ARG A 18 4.14 -12.39 -4.50
C ARG A 18 5.62 -12.80 -4.64
N LYS A 19 6.16 -12.81 -5.87
CA LYS A 19 7.60 -13.07 -6.08
C LYS A 19 8.48 -12.03 -5.40
N ILE A 20 8.08 -10.75 -5.45
CA ILE A 20 8.80 -9.67 -4.74
C ILE A 20 8.67 -9.85 -3.23
N ASP A 21 7.47 -10.14 -2.74
CA ASP A 21 7.23 -10.31 -1.30
C ASP A 21 8.06 -11.46 -0.70
N LEU A 22 8.28 -12.53 -1.46
CA LEU A 22 9.10 -13.67 -1.02
C LEU A 22 10.56 -13.31 -0.71
N GLU A 23 11.09 -12.22 -1.26
CA GLU A 23 12.42 -11.72 -0.91
C GLU A 23 12.50 -11.25 0.55
N PHE A 24 11.38 -10.77 1.12
CA PHE A 24 11.32 -10.18 2.45
C PHE A 24 10.53 -11.03 3.44
N TYR A 25 9.58 -11.80 2.95
CA TYR A 25 8.65 -12.61 3.73
C TYR A 25 8.64 -14.05 3.23
N PRO A 26 9.65 -14.88 3.56
CA PRO A 26 9.80 -16.23 3.02
C PRO A 26 8.65 -17.18 3.40
N ASN A 27 7.90 -16.86 4.45
CA ASN A 27 6.73 -17.64 4.91
C ASN A 27 5.39 -17.03 4.43
N ILE A 28 5.41 -16.12 3.46
CA ILE A 28 4.17 -15.54 2.94
C ILE A 28 3.30 -16.62 2.31
N GLY A 29 1.98 -16.45 2.43
CA GLY A 29 0.98 -17.39 1.94
C GLY A 29 1.07 -17.70 0.44
N LEU A 30 0.34 -18.74 0.04
CA LEU A 30 0.18 -19.09 -1.37
C LEU A 30 -0.64 -18.03 -2.10
N ILE A 31 -0.64 -18.10 -3.42
CA ILE A 31 -1.41 -17.18 -4.29
C ILE A 31 -2.90 -17.06 -3.91
N HIS A 32 -3.49 -18.10 -3.34
CA HIS A 32 -4.87 -18.09 -2.85
C HIS A 32 -5.14 -17.01 -1.80
N TRP A 33 -4.15 -16.70 -0.94
CA TRP A 33 -4.28 -15.66 0.06
C TRP A 33 -4.48 -14.28 -0.60
N TYR A 34 -3.70 -14.00 -1.67
CA TYR A 34 -3.85 -12.77 -2.45
C TYR A 34 -5.20 -12.72 -3.19
N LEU A 35 -5.58 -13.82 -3.83
CA LEU A 35 -6.84 -13.91 -4.57
C LEU A 35 -8.08 -13.83 -3.68
N SER A 36 -7.98 -14.18 -2.41
CA SER A 36 -9.05 -14.00 -1.44
C SER A 36 -9.27 -12.54 -1.05
N ARG A 37 -8.22 -11.72 -1.11
CA ARG A 37 -8.24 -10.32 -0.67
C ARG A 37 -8.45 -9.33 -1.80
N TYR A 38 -7.77 -9.55 -2.92
CA TYR A 38 -7.77 -8.61 -4.03
C TYR A 38 -8.64 -9.11 -5.18
N LYS A 39 -9.30 -8.16 -5.82
CA LYS A 39 -10.16 -8.42 -6.99
C LYS A 39 -9.57 -7.72 -8.22
N PRO A 40 -9.92 -8.15 -9.45
CA PRO A 40 -9.38 -7.54 -10.68
C PRO A 40 -9.67 -6.04 -10.84
N TRP A 41 -10.69 -5.51 -10.15
CA TRP A 41 -10.99 -4.07 -10.13
C TRP A 41 -10.13 -3.28 -9.14
N HIS A 42 -9.41 -3.93 -8.25
CA HIS A 42 -8.35 -3.28 -7.47
C HIS A 42 -7.13 -3.07 -8.33
N SER A 43 -6.31 -2.09 -7.98
CA SER A 43 -5.09 -1.77 -8.73
C SER A 43 -3.88 -1.63 -7.84
N ALA A 44 -2.72 -1.74 -8.46
CA ALA A 44 -1.43 -1.40 -7.88
C ALA A 44 -0.72 -0.40 -8.77
N PHE A 45 0.11 0.44 -8.17
CA PHE A 45 1.14 1.17 -8.90
C PHE A 45 2.41 0.32 -8.89
N VAL A 46 2.94 0.03 -10.06
CA VAL A 46 4.11 -0.83 -10.23
C VAL A 46 5.27 -0.06 -10.85
N ALA A 47 6.45 -0.33 -10.35
CA ALA A 47 7.69 0.13 -10.96
C ALA A 47 8.27 -1.01 -11.81
N LEU A 48 8.59 -0.70 -13.05
CA LEU A 48 9.14 -1.64 -14.03
C LEU A 48 10.51 -1.17 -14.49
N ASP A 49 11.48 -2.07 -14.54
CA ASP A 49 12.76 -1.85 -15.22
C ASP A 49 12.85 -2.81 -16.40
N ASP A 50 12.91 -2.26 -17.61
CA ASP A 50 12.85 -3.00 -18.86
C ASP A 50 11.71 -4.04 -18.91
N GLY A 51 10.54 -3.64 -18.40
CA GLY A 51 9.32 -4.45 -18.39
C GLY A 51 9.20 -5.45 -17.22
N LYS A 52 10.25 -5.61 -16.41
CA LYS A 52 10.24 -6.46 -15.22
C LYS A 52 9.77 -5.66 -14.01
N MET A 53 8.82 -6.20 -13.25
CA MET A 53 8.39 -5.59 -11.99
C MET A 53 9.50 -5.66 -10.95
N ILE A 54 9.87 -4.49 -10.41
CA ILE A 54 10.93 -4.33 -9.41
C ILE A 54 10.44 -3.73 -8.09
N GLY A 55 9.19 -3.32 -8.06
CA GLY A 55 8.54 -2.78 -6.88
C GLY A 55 7.09 -2.44 -7.13
N TYR A 56 6.33 -2.27 -6.06
CA TYR A 56 4.91 -1.97 -6.14
C TYR A 56 4.41 -1.19 -4.92
N PHE A 57 3.27 -0.54 -5.10
CA PHE A 57 2.46 0.05 -4.05
C PHE A 57 0.99 -0.34 -4.25
N VAL A 58 0.36 -0.86 -3.20
CA VAL A 58 -1.07 -1.22 -3.20
C VAL A 58 -1.79 -0.38 -2.17
N ALA A 59 -2.82 0.34 -2.61
CA ALA A 59 -3.82 0.95 -1.76
C ALA A 59 -5.19 0.55 -2.30
N VAL A 60 -6.10 0.16 -1.43
CA VAL A 60 -7.43 -0.34 -1.80
C VAL A 60 -8.52 0.54 -1.21
N PRO A 61 -9.64 0.75 -1.95
CA PRO A 61 -10.81 1.39 -1.40
C PRO A 61 -11.42 0.51 -0.31
N VAL A 62 -11.78 1.13 0.82
CA VAL A 62 -12.26 0.40 1.99
C VAL A 62 -13.53 1.03 2.56
N ARG A 63 -14.26 0.26 3.38
CA ARG A 63 -15.34 0.80 4.20
C ARG A 63 -14.80 1.83 5.18
N LYS A 64 -15.60 2.85 5.48
CA LYS A 64 -15.26 3.88 6.47
C LYS A 64 -14.93 3.25 7.84
N GLU A 65 -15.63 2.20 8.21
CA GLU A 65 -15.41 1.49 9.48
C GLU A 65 -13.98 0.94 9.59
N LEU A 66 -13.41 0.41 8.51
CA LEU A 66 -12.03 -0.03 8.49
C LEU A 66 -11.06 1.16 8.58
N TYR A 67 -11.31 2.21 7.82
CA TYR A 67 -10.52 3.44 7.89
C TYR A 67 -10.47 3.99 9.31
N ASP A 68 -11.63 4.12 9.96
CA ASP A 68 -11.74 4.61 11.33
C ASP A 68 -11.05 3.66 12.33
N ALA A 69 -11.16 2.34 12.13
CA ALA A 69 -10.48 1.35 12.99
C ALA A 69 -8.94 1.49 12.90
N VAL A 70 -8.40 1.73 11.71
CA VAL A 70 -6.97 2.00 11.53
C VAL A 70 -6.57 3.30 12.24
N LEU A 71 -7.31 4.38 12.03
CA LEU A 71 -7.01 5.67 12.68
C LEU A 71 -7.07 5.60 14.21
N ASN A 72 -7.94 4.78 14.76
CA ASN A 72 -8.08 4.59 16.20
C ASN A 72 -7.07 3.58 16.79
N GLY A 73 -6.25 2.97 15.96
CA GLY A 73 -5.26 1.99 16.38
C GLY A 73 -5.84 0.65 16.82
N VAL A 74 -7.07 0.33 16.40
CA VAL A 74 -7.72 -0.97 16.67
C VAL A 74 -7.15 -2.06 15.77
N MET A 75 -6.74 -1.71 14.56
CA MET A 75 -6.04 -2.60 13.62
C MET A 75 -4.55 -2.38 13.71
N VAL A 76 -3.79 -3.43 13.98
CA VAL A 76 -2.32 -3.38 14.13
C VAL A 76 -1.56 -4.18 13.07
N ASP A 77 -2.26 -4.97 12.26
CA ASP A 77 -1.72 -5.72 11.13
C ASP A 77 -2.79 -6.00 10.06
N ASP A 78 -2.33 -6.37 8.87
CA ASP A 78 -3.20 -6.66 7.73
C ASP A 78 -3.87 -8.04 7.80
N LEU A 79 -3.36 -8.94 8.62
CA LEU A 79 -3.84 -10.34 8.69
C LEU A 79 -5.24 -10.42 9.29
N GLY A 80 -5.58 -9.47 10.16
CA GLY A 80 -6.90 -9.38 10.79
C GLY A 80 -7.98 -8.71 9.94
N ILE A 81 -7.65 -8.18 8.77
CA ILE A 81 -8.62 -7.47 7.92
C ILE A 81 -9.54 -8.47 7.23
N ASN A 82 -10.85 -8.29 7.42
CA ASN A 82 -11.85 -9.00 6.65
C ASN A 82 -11.86 -8.48 5.20
N PRO A 83 -11.65 -9.33 4.17
CA PRO A 83 -11.69 -8.92 2.76
C PRO A 83 -12.99 -8.26 2.31
N ASP A 84 -14.10 -8.49 3.00
CA ASP A 84 -15.40 -7.84 2.72
C ASP A 84 -15.37 -6.32 3.02
N MET A 85 -14.37 -5.86 3.76
CA MET A 85 -14.12 -4.43 3.97
C MET A 85 -13.47 -3.73 2.78
N TYR A 86 -12.93 -4.49 1.81
CA TYR A 86 -12.37 -3.98 0.57
C TYR A 86 -13.49 -3.79 -0.45
N LEU A 87 -13.63 -2.56 -0.92
CA LEU A 87 -14.69 -2.15 -1.84
C LEU A 87 -14.14 -1.99 -3.27
N GLN A 88 -15.04 -1.85 -4.24
CA GLN A 88 -14.68 -1.45 -5.59
C GLN A 88 -14.41 0.05 -5.68
N GLU A 89 -15.17 0.86 -4.96
CA GLU A 89 -15.04 2.31 -4.89
C GLU A 89 -15.26 2.81 -3.46
N SER A 90 -14.54 3.84 -3.07
CA SER A 90 -14.70 4.55 -1.79
C SER A 90 -13.99 5.90 -1.84
N GLU A 91 -14.34 6.82 -0.96
CA GLU A 91 -13.49 7.98 -0.66
C GLU A 91 -12.34 7.63 0.31
N TYR A 92 -12.46 6.48 1.02
CA TYR A 92 -11.51 5.99 2.00
C TYR A 92 -10.63 4.89 1.40
N TYR A 93 -9.32 5.02 1.57
CA TYR A 93 -8.33 4.06 1.09
C TYR A 93 -7.45 3.59 2.23
N TYR A 94 -7.07 2.34 2.17
CA TYR A 94 -6.05 1.76 3.03
C TYR A 94 -4.83 1.38 2.18
N ALA A 95 -3.69 1.98 2.49
CA ALA A 95 -2.41 1.64 1.88
C ALA A 95 -1.88 0.36 2.53
N VAL A 96 -1.97 -0.73 1.78
CA VAL A 96 -1.69 -2.08 2.30
C VAL A 96 -0.19 -2.34 2.34
N SER A 97 0.52 -2.03 1.26
CA SER A 97 1.91 -2.42 1.12
C SER A 97 2.64 -1.56 0.10
N ILE A 98 3.90 -1.29 0.38
CA ILE A 98 4.88 -0.76 -0.57
C ILE A 98 6.17 -1.56 -0.42
N VAL A 99 6.62 -2.18 -1.50
CA VAL A 99 7.84 -3.01 -1.51
C VAL A 99 8.66 -2.71 -2.75
N ILE A 100 9.96 -2.55 -2.54
CA ILE A 100 10.96 -2.40 -3.61
C ILE A 100 11.99 -3.51 -3.44
N GLN A 101 12.30 -4.24 -4.51
CA GLN A 101 13.35 -5.26 -4.52
C GLN A 101 14.66 -4.67 -4.00
N GLU A 102 15.41 -5.44 -3.23
CA GLU A 102 16.61 -4.96 -2.53
C GLU A 102 17.63 -4.32 -3.48
N ALA A 103 17.86 -4.94 -4.62
CA ALA A 103 18.81 -4.45 -5.64
C ALA A 103 18.47 -3.07 -6.22
N TYR A 104 17.22 -2.60 -6.04
CA TYR A 104 16.70 -1.35 -6.56
C TYR A 104 16.46 -0.28 -5.48
N ARG A 105 16.75 -0.58 -4.24
CA ARG A 105 16.60 0.37 -3.14
C ARG A 105 17.56 1.56 -3.29
N GLY A 106 17.20 2.69 -2.68
CA GLY A 106 18.00 3.93 -2.77
C GLY A 106 17.86 4.71 -4.08
N ARG A 107 17.05 4.24 -5.02
CA ARG A 107 16.83 4.88 -6.34
C ARG A 107 15.55 5.73 -6.40
N ASN A 108 15.01 6.13 -5.26
CA ASN A 108 13.81 6.97 -5.15
C ASN A 108 12.52 6.36 -5.77
N ILE A 109 12.46 5.05 -5.94
CA ILE A 109 11.34 4.35 -6.61
C ILE A 109 10.06 4.43 -5.77
N SER A 110 10.16 4.26 -4.46
CA SER A 110 9.01 4.36 -3.57
C SER A 110 8.32 5.72 -3.63
N ARG A 111 9.10 6.80 -3.76
CA ARG A 111 8.54 8.15 -3.94
C ARG A 111 7.83 8.27 -5.29
N GLN A 112 8.40 7.75 -6.36
CA GLN A 112 7.77 7.76 -7.68
C GLN A 112 6.43 7.01 -7.68
N LEU A 113 6.34 5.88 -6.96
CA LEU A 113 5.10 5.13 -6.79
C LEU A 113 4.03 5.95 -6.04
N LEU A 114 4.40 6.60 -4.94
CA LEU A 114 3.48 7.44 -4.16
C LEU A 114 3.09 8.71 -4.90
N ASP A 115 4.02 9.35 -5.62
CA ASP A 115 3.72 10.52 -6.46
C ASP A 115 2.70 10.16 -7.54
N ALA A 116 2.83 9.01 -8.18
CA ALA A 116 1.88 8.52 -9.17
C ALA A 116 0.50 8.26 -8.55
N TYR A 117 0.46 7.64 -7.37
CA TYR A 117 -0.77 7.40 -6.63
C TYR A 117 -1.49 8.71 -6.27
N PHE A 118 -0.82 9.65 -5.62
CA PHE A 118 -1.42 10.90 -5.21
C PHE A 118 -1.80 11.82 -6.37
N SER A 119 -1.08 11.73 -7.49
CA SER A 119 -1.46 12.44 -8.73
C SER A 119 -2.77 11.92 -9.29
N LYS A 120 -3.04 10.63 -9.18
CA LYS A 120 -4.28 10.01 -9.67
C LYS A 120 -5.44 10.13 -8.68
N TYR A 121 -5.15 10.03 -7.39
CA TYR A 121 -6.15 10.00 -6.32
C TYR A 121 -5.94 11.14 -5.30
N PRO A 122 -5.92 12.42 -5.73
CA PRO A 122 -5.59 13.54 -4.84
C PRO A 122 -6.60 13.77 -3.72
N ASP A 123 -7.86 13.38 -3.95
CA ASP A 123 -8.98 13.64 -3.02
C ASP A 123 -9.32 12.43 -2.12
N LYS A 124 -8.59 11.32 -2.25
CA LYS A 124 -8.86 10.13 -1.45
C LYS A 124 -8.26 10.27 -0.05
N LYS A 125 -9.03 9.89 0.96
CA LYS A 125 -8.59 9.82 2.35
C LYS A 125 -7.87 8.49 2.56
N THR A 126 -6.55 8.52 2.58
CA THR A 126 -5.72 7.32 2.68
C THR A 126 -5.11 7.21 4.06
N CYS A 127 -5.21 6.05 4.68
CA CYS A 127 -4.51 5.71 5.92
C CYS A 127 -3.57 4.53 5.72
N LEU A 128 -2.62 4.38 6.63
CA LEU A 128 -1.69 3.25 6.66
C LEU A 128 -1.17 2.96 8.07
N LEU A 129 -0.64 1.75 8.23
CA LEU A 129 0.18 1.35 9.36
C LEU A 129 1.64 1.27 8.91
N ALA A 130 2.51 2.08 9.50
CA ALA A 130 3.95 1.99 9.29
C ALA A 130 4.55 1.07 10.35
N VAL A 131 5.15 -0.02 9.93
CA VAL A 131 5.68 -1.09 10.81
C VAL A 131 7.19 -1.26 10.70
N SER A 132 7.85 -0.46 9.88
CA SER A 132 9.30 -0.48 9.70
C SER A 132 9.88 0.92 9.73
N LYS A 133 11.16 1.04 10.06
CA LYS A 133 11.87 2.33 10.05
C LYS A 133 11.80 3.01 8.68
N GLY A 134 11.97 2.25 7.60
CA GLY A 134 11.85 2.77 6.22
C GLY A 134 10.43 3.22 5.90
N GLY A 135 9.42 2.46 6.34
CA GLY A 135 8.01 2.82 6.19
C GLY A 135 7.65 4.10 6.93
N HIS A 136 8.13 4.27 8.16
CA HIS A 136 7.94 5.50 8.93
C HIS A 136 8.55 6.71 8.21
N HIS A 137 9.80 6.59 7.79
CA HIS A 137 10.49 7.67 7.08
C HIS A 137 9.79 8.08 5.79
N LEU A 138 9.31 7.10 5.01
CA LEU A 138 8.54 7.36 3.79
C LEU A 138 7.18 7.99 4.11
N ALA A 139 6.48 7.50 5.13
CA ALA A 139 5.17 8.00 5.53
C ALA A 139 5.22 9.47 5.97
N GLU A 140 6.26 9.90 6.66
CA GLU A 140 6.43 11.29 7.11
C GLU A 140 6.45 12.31 5.96
N HIS A 141 6.85 11.91 4.75
CA HIS A 141 6.85 12.79 3.58
C HIS A 141 5.46 13.04 2.98
N TYR A 142 4.59 12.05 3.02
CA TYR A 142 3.29 12.06 2.30
C TYR A 142 2.09 12.12 3.22
N PHE A 143 2.26 11.72 4.49
CA PHE A 143 1.17 11.56 5.44
C PHE A 143 1.47 12.34 6.72
N SER A 144 0.43 12.52 7.52
CA SER A 144 0.55 13.05 8.87
C SER A 144 0.44 11.92 9.89
N LEU A 145 1.30 11.94 10.90
CA LEU A 145 1.21 11.02 12.03
C LEU A 145 -0.11 11.25 12.78
N VAL A 146 -0.86 10.20 12.97
CA VAL A 146 -2.12 10.21 13.73
C VAL A 146 -1.90 9.67 15.13
N LYS A 147 -1.22 8.53 15.26
CA LYS A 147 -1.02 7.87 16.55
C LYS A 147 0.17 6.92 16.51
N ASP A 148 1.01 6.98 17.54
CA ASP A 148 1.98 5.94 17.85
C ASP A 148 1.29 4.82 18.63
N LEU A 149 1.45 3.58 18.18
CA LEU A 149 0.86 2.40 18.82
C LEU A 149 1.88 1.65 19.66
N SER A 150 3.13 1.60 19.18
CA SER A 150 4.28 1.00 19.86
C SER A 150 5.55 1.57 19.28
N GLU A 151 6.72 1.13 19.79
CA GLU A 151 8.03 1.59 19.34
C GLU A 151 8.22 1.54 17.81
N ASN A 152 7.61 0.55 17.15
CA ASN A 152 7.80 0.30 15.71
C ASN A 152 6.52 0.39 14.87
N VAL A 153 5.38 0.70 15.47
CA VAL A 153 4.08 0.75 14.78
C VAL A 153 3.42 2.10 14.98
N ALA A 154 3.11 2.78 13.89
CA ALA A 154 2.40 4.05 13.91
C ALA A 154 1.34 4.14 12.83
N VAL A 155 0.30 4.90 13.10
CA VAL A 155 -0.80 5.20 12.17
C VAL A 155 -0.54 6.54 11.50
N PHE A 156 -0.65 6.56 10.19
CA PHE A 156 -0.58 7.76 9.37
C PHE A 156 -1.84 7.92 8.52
N ALA A 157 -2.18 9.16 8.23
CA ALA A 157 -3.28 9.49 7.32
C ALA A 157 -2.82 10.55 6.32
N SER A 158 -3.40 10.51 5.11
CA SER A 158 -3.13 11.50 4.08
C SER A 158 -3.45 12.91 4.60
N ARG A 159 -2.60 13.86 4.26
CA ARG A 159 -2.83 15.27 4.58
C ARG A 159 -4.09 15.73 3.87
N SER A 160 -4.97 16.41 4.59
CA SER A 160 -6.14 17.02 3.98
C SER A 160 -5.67 18.11 3.00
N THR A 161 -6.11 17.99 1.74
CA THR A 161 -5.95 19.06 0.74
C THR A 161 -7.02 20.13 0.90
N VAL A 162 -7.99 19.91 1.79
CA VAL A 162 -8.98 20.91 2.15
C VAL A 162 -8.30 21.89 3.10
N ASN A 163 -7.97 23.07 2.58
CA ASN A 163 -7.59 24.18 3.43
C ASN A 163 -8.69 24.42 4.46
N PRO A 164 -8.33 24.59 5.71
CA PRO A 164 -9.29 24.95 6.74
C PRO A 164 -10.00 26.26 6.42
#